data_4db52a2d17fed5e93112d3ed18e1c0ce
#
_entry.id   4db52a2d17fed5e93112d3ed18e1c0ce
#
_cell.length_a   1.000
_cell.length_b   1.000
_cell.length_c   1.000
_cell.angle_alpha   90.00
_cell.angle_beta   90.00
_cell.angle_gamma   90.00
#
_symmetry.space_group_name_H-M   'P 1'
#
loop_
_entity.id
_entity.type
_entity.pdbx_description
1 polymer ?
#
loop_
_entity_poly.entity_id
_entity_poly.type
_entity_poly.pdbx_seq_one_letter_code
_entity_poly.pdbx_strand_id
1 'polypeptide(L)'
;MKIRLGSHPSNLSLFILRHRGVIEPAARDRGWQLEWFDYTQGARSGEWLADEQVDVVGTGSTPPISAQATGLDVAYLASSPPRNNNCALLTLQSNAISSLRGKRLAGMPGSFTDHFLARLLQKQNLRRTDVTLLDLQGQDAMTALRNGDIDGWLAIDPWLTRALQIKDVVARSTVGDEIINRSLFWTRAAWQQRYPEVAAWVVKQLRVNDAWIEQHPVAAAQILADKLNPAILPDEWLKTIRGRPWGITPASDALLAEQQQQADDLFAVGFIPPALSLNARRQT
;
A
#
# COMPACT_ATOMS: atom_id res chain seq x y z
N MET A 1 -13.34 1.26 26.44
CA MET A 1 -13.45 0.75 25.05
C MET A 1 -12.07 0.31 24.58
N LYS A 2 -11.97 -0.82 23.85
CA LYS A 2 -10.73 -1.32 23.24
C LYS A 2 -10.71 -0.97 21.75
N ILE A 3 -9.57 -0.49 21.25
CA ILE A 3 -9.34 -0.13 19.84
C ILE A 3 -8.12 -0.91 19.38
N ARG A 4 -8.24 -1.65 18.26
CA ARG A 4 -7.16 -2.44 17.69
C ARG A 4 -6.74 -1.84 16.35
N LEU A 5 -5.54 -1.27 16.29
CA LEU A 5 -4.98 -0.69 15.07
C LEU A 5 -4.00 -1.66 14.42
N GLY A 6 -4.15 -1.85 13.11
CA GLY A 6 -3.22 -2.62 12.34
C GLY A 6 -1.93 -1.86 12.05
N SER A 7 -0.78 -2.51 12.17
CA SER A 7 0.52 -1.97 11.77
C SER A 7 1.15 -2.87 10.71
N HIS A 8 1.40 -2.30 9.53
CA HIS A 8 1.97 -3.00 8.38
C HIS A 8 3.25 -2.30 7.89
N PRO A 9 4.33 -3.04 7.63
CA PRO A 9 5.62 -2.48 7.20
C PRO A 9 5.54 -1.55 5.99
N SER A 10 4.66 -1.83 5.03
CA SER A 10 4.51 -0.99 3.83
C SER A 10 3.66 0.25 4.04
N ASN A 11 2.94 0.37 5.17
CA ASN A 11 2.21 1.58 5.53
C ASN A 11 3.01 2.42 6.52
N LEU A 12 3.90 3.28 6.00
CA LEU A 12 4.85 4.04 6.82
C LEU A 12 4.15 4.98 7.82
N SER A 13 2.98 5.55 7.48
CA SER A 13 2.23 6.42 8.41
C SER A 13 1.83 5.68 9.69
N LEU A 14 1.19 4.50 9.57
CA LEU A 14 0.83 3.67 10.74
C LEU A 14 2.05 3.09 11.43
N PHE A 15 3.05 2.63 10.68
CA PHE A 15 4.26 2.07 11.25
C PHE A 15 5.01 3.08 12.12
N ILE A 16 5.22 4.30 11.61
CA ILE A 16 5.88 5.36 12.37
C ILE A 16 5.01 5.79 13.55
N LEU A 17 3.69 5.96 13.39
CA LEU A 17 2.78 6.30 14.48
C LEU A 17 2.89 5.31 15.64
N ARG A 18 2.92 4.01 15.34
CA ARG A 18 3.11 2.96 16.33
C ARG A 18 4.42 3.14 17.11
N HIS A 19 5.52 3.28 16.38
CA HIS A 19 6.86 3.29 17.01
C HIS A 19 7.22 4.62 17.67
N ARG A 20 6.41 5.67 17.47
CA ARG A 20 6.50 6.90 18.24
C ARG A 20 5.92 6.77 19.66
N GLY A 21 5.00 5.83 19.88
CA GLY A 21 4.39 5.58 21.18
C GLY A 21 3.54 6.75 21.73
N VAL A 22 3.03 7.61 20.84
CA VAL A 22 2.28 8.83 21.24
C VAL A 22 0.77 8.64 21.25
N ILE A 23 0.27 7.66 20.50
CA ILE A 23 -1.18 7.45 20.34
C ILE A 23 -1.80 6.71 21.53
N GLU A 24 -1.05 5.82 22.17
CA GLU A 24 -1.54 5.05 23.33
C GLU A 24 -1.83 5.95 24.54
N PRO A 25 -0.96 6.90 24.94
CA PRO A 25 -1.31 7.90 25.95
C PRO A 25 -2.54 8.72 25.56
N ALA A 26 -2.61 9.21 24.31
CA ALA A 26 -3.73 10.00 23.81
C ALA A 26 -5.07 9.24 23.80
N ALA A 27 -5.04 7.91 23.65
CA ALA A 27 -6.22 7.06 23.80
C ALA A 27 -6.63 6.90 25.27
N ARG A 28 -5.66 6.69 26.18
CA ARG A 28 -5.92 6.58 27.63
C ARG A 28 -6.57 7.82 28.21
N ASP A 29 -6.14 9.02 27.77
CA ASP A 29 -6.74 10.30 28.18
C ASP A 29 -8.23 10.40 27.83
N ARG A 30 -8.71 9.58 26.89
CA ARG A 30 -10.10 9.45 26.48
C ARG A 30 -10.83 8.27 27.12
N GLY A 31 -10.18 7.53 28.01
CA GLY A 31 -10.70 6.31 28.64
C GLY A 31 -10.72 5.12 27.67
N TRP A 32 -9.90 5.15 26.62
CA TRP A 32 -9.79 4.06 25.64
C TRP A 32 -8.48 3.29 25.82
N GLN A 33 -8.54 1.97 25.59
CA GLN A 33 -7.38 1.10 25.52
C GLN A 33 -7.04 0.87 24.05
N LEU A 34 -5.82 1.20 23.63
CA LEU A 34 -5.35 0.97 22.28
C LEU A 34 -4.39 -0.21 22.27
N GLU A 35 -4.59 -1.12 21.32
CA GLU A 35 -3.70 -2.25 21.06
C GLU A 35 -3.28 -2.25 19.58
N TRP A 36 -2.07 -2.72 19.32
CA TRP A 36 -1.54 -2.88 17.98
C TRP A 36 -1.65 -4.32 17.52
N PHE A 37 -2.07 -4.51 16.28
CA PHE A 37 -2.08 -5.77 15.57
C PHE A 37 -1.04 -5.72 14.44
N ASP A 38 0.09 -6.41 14.65
CA ASP A 38 1.18 -6.43 13.65
C ASP A 38 0.95 -7.50 12.62
N TYR A 39 1.11 -7.14 11.34
CA TYR A 39 1.01 -8.07 10.25
C TYR A 39 1.93 -7.68 9.09
N THR A 40 2.35 -8.68 8.29
CA THR A 40 3.23 -8.51 7.13
C THR A 40 2.51 -8.71 5.79
N GLN A 41 1.34 -9.37 5.80
CA GLN A 41 0.56 -9.70 4.61
C GLN A 41 -0.63 -8.75 4.46
N GLY A 42 -0.40 -7.57 3.91
CA GLY A 42 -1.44 -6.55 3.73
C GLY A 42 -2.66 -7.03 2.92
N ALA A 43 -2.48 -7.99 2.01
CA ALA A 43 -3.56 -8.61 1.24
C ALA A 43 -4.62 -9.28 2.12
N ARG A 44 -4.24 -9.78 3.31
CA ARG A 44 -5.14 -10.45 4.26
C ARG A 44 -5.88 -9.51 5.21
N SER A 45 -5.70 -8.20 5.08
CA SER A 45 -6.34 -7.22 5.99
C SER A 45 -7.86 -7.38 6.09
N GLY A 46 -8.52 -7.77 4.99
CA GLY A 46 -9.96 -8.04 4.96
C GLY A 46 -10.38 -9.20 5.85
N GLU A 47 -9.59 -10.26 5.90
CA GLU A 47 -9.83 -11.44 6.75
C GLU A 47 -9.80 -11.04 8.23
N TRP A 48 -8.74 -10.36 8.66
CA TRP A 48 -8.60 -9.94 10.06
C TRP A 48 -9.64 -8.92 10.50
N LEU A 49 -10.10 -8.05 9.58
CA LEU A 49 -11.23 -7.17 9.85
C LEU A 49 -12.54 -7.97 9.97
N ALA A 50 -12.80 -8.94 9.08
CA ALA A 50 -13.98 -9.79 9.13
C ALA A 50 -14.04 -10.60 10.42
N ASP A 51 -12.89 -11.15 10.85
CA ASP A 51 -12.74 -11.93 12.09
C ASP A 51 -12.65 -11.05 13.35
N GLU A 52 -12.82 -9.75 13.22
CA GLU A 52 -12.75 -8.78 14.33
C GLU A 52 -11.43 -8.81 15.13
N GLN A 53 -10.34 -9.25 14.52
CA GLN A 53 -9.02 -9.25 15.14
C GLN A 53 -8.39 -7.84 15.14
N VAL A 54 -8.75 -7.01 14.17
CA VAL A 54 -8.34 -5.60 14.04
C VAL A 54 -9.55 -4.74 13.72
N ASP A 55 -9.50 -3.47 14.09
CA ASP A 55 -10.60 -2.53 13.87
C ASP A 55 -10.31 -1.57 12.70
N VAL A 56 -9.08 -1.08 12.59
CA VAL A 56 -8.65 -0.18 11.50
C VAL A 56 -7.32 -0.66 10.96
N VAL A 57 -7.21 -0.67 9.63
CA VAL A 57 -5.99 -1.03 8.91
C VAL A 57 -5.58 0.05 7.92
N GLY A 58 -4.29 0.04 7.55
CA GLY A 58 -3.75 0.89 6.49
C GLY A 58 -3.05 0.04 5.44
N THR A 59 -3.49 0.13 4.18
CA THR A 59 -2.93 -0.63 3.06
C THR A 59 -2.78 0.24 1.82
N GLY A 60 -2.33 -0.34 0.71
CA GLY A 60 -2.56 0.22 -0.63
C GLY A 60 -4.03 0.03 -1.05
N SER A 61 -4.30 0.28 -2.31
CA SER A 61 -5.67 0.34 -2.85
C SER A 61 -6.31 -1.02 -3.11
N THR A 62 -5.55 -2.05 -3.43
CA THR A 62 -6.09 -3.38 -3.81
C THR A 62 -6.73 -4.15 -2.65
N PRO A 63 -6.18 -4.19 -1.41
CA PRO A 63 -6.76 -4.97 -0.33
C PRO A 63 -8.21 -4.65 0.03
N PRO A 64 -8.66 -3.37 0.14
CA PRO A 64 -10.07 -3.09 0.40
C PRO A 64 -10.99 -3.48 -0.76
N ILE A 65 -10.51 -3.43 -2.02
CA ILE A 65 -11.26 -3.91 -3.19
C ILE A 65 -11.45 -5.42 -3.11
N SER A 66 -10.36 -6.16 -2.84
CA SER A 66 -10.40 -7.62 -2.67
C SER A 66 -11.30 -8.05 -1.52
N ALA A 67 -11.27 -7.34 -0.39
CA ALA A 67 -12.14 -7.59 0.74
C ALA A 67 -13.63 -7.41 0.37
N GLN A 68 -13.96 -6.37 -0.39
CA GLN A 68 -15.33 -6.16 -0.88
C GLN A 68 -15.75 -7.22 -1.90
N ALA A 69 -14.83 -7.69 -2.74
CA ALA A 69 -15.10 -8.77 -3.68
C ALA A 69 -15.45 -10.09 -2.96
N THR A 70 -14.93 -10.31 -1.75
CA THR A 70 -15.28 -11.45 -0.90
C THR A 70 -16.50 -11.20 0.02
N GLY A 71 -17.15 -10.04 -0.09
CA GLY A 71 -18.41 -9.73 0.60
C GLY A 71 -18.27 -8.91 1.89
N LEU A 72 -17.05 -8.47 2.27
CA LEU A 72 -16.88 -7.60 3.42
C LEU A 72 -17.43 -6.21 3.09
N ASP A 73 -18.31 -5.68 3.96
CA ASP A 73 -18.75 -4.29 3.86
C ASP A 73 -17.70 -3.34 4.45
N VAL A 74 -17.04 -2.58 3.56
CA VAL A 74 -15.87 -1.75 3.85
C VAL A 74 -16.25 -0.28 3.94
N ALA A 75 -15.71 0.41 4.93
CA ALA A 75 -15.73 1.85 5.05
C ALA A 75 -14.32 2.43 4.88
N TYR A 76 -14.14 3.33 3.92
CA TYR A 76 -12.91 4.10 3.78
C TYR A 76 -12.93 5.28 4.73
N LEU A 77 -11.91 5.41 5.57
CA LEU A 77 -11.78 6.48 6.56
C LEU A 77 -10.99 7.66 6.03
N ALA A 78 -9.86 7.37 5.36
CA ALA A 78 -8.92 8.39 4.91
C ALA A 78 -7.97 7.84 3.85
N SER A 79 -7.27 8.76 3.17
CA SER A 79 -6.19 8.42 2.25
C SER A 79 -5.00 9.37 2.36
N SER A 80 -3.82 8.90 1.95
CA SER A 80 -2.64 9.75 1.73
C SER A 80 -2.77 10.52 0.40
N PRO A 81 -1.93 11.54 0.14
CA PRO A 81 -1.71 12.06 -1.21
C PRO A 81 -1.20 10.97 -2.16
N PRO A 82 -1.34 11.17 -3.49
CA PRO A 82 -0.77 10.26 -4.48
C PRO A 82 0.76 10.18 -4.38
N ARG A 83 1.31 8.98 -4.54
CA ARG A 83 2.76 8.70 -4.54
C ARG A 83 3.17 8.24 -5.92
N ASN A 84 3.57 9.17 -6.77
CA ASN A 84 3.78 8.90 -8.18
C ASN A 84 5.10 8.20 -8.49
N ASN A 85 6.11 8.33 -7.60
CA ASN A 85 7.49 7.92 -7.90
C ASN A 85 8.00 6.80 -6.98
N ASN A 86 7.16 6.21 -6.14
CA ASN A 86 7.60 5.25 -5.14
C ASN A 86 7.61 3.79 -5.62
N CYS A 87 7.23 3.54 -6.86
CA CYS A 87 7.26 2.21 -7.48
C CYS A 87 7.48 2.34 -8.99
N ALA A 88 8.24 1.40 -9.57
CA ALA A 88 8.46 1.32 -11.00
C ALA A 88 8.60 -0.14 -11.46
N LEU A 89 8.28 -0.41 -12.72
CA LEU A 89 8.69 -1.64 -13.39
C LEU A 89 10.16 -1.52 -13.81
N LEU A 90 11.02 -2.29 -13.16
CA LEU A 90 12.43 -2.40 -13.46
C LEU A 90 12.72 -3.59 -14.36
N THR A 91 13.67 -3.41 -15.28
CA THR A 91 14.25 -4.49 -16.11
C THR A 91 15.75 -4.27 -16.22
N LEU A 92 16.47 -5.25 -16.72
CA LEU A 92 17.84 -5.03 -17.20
C LEU A 92 17.80 -4.36 -18.58
N GLN A 93 18.72 -3.44 -18.82
CA GLN A 93 18.90 -2.82 -20.14
C GLN A 93 19.37 -3.86 -21.16
N SER A 94 20.24 -4.77 -20.74
CA SER A 94 20.72 -5.91 -21.52
C SER A 94 19.62 -6.92 -21.88
N ASN A 95 18.52 -6.94 -21.15
CA ASN A 95 17.35 -7.77 -21.39
C ASN A 95 16.09 -6.89 -21.54
N ALA A 96 16.07 -6.09 -22.62
CA ALA A 96 14.96 -5.19 -22.90
C ALA A 96 13.68 -5.98 -23.23
N ILE A 97 12.60 -5.70 -22.50
CA ILE A 97 11.31 -6.33 -22.69
C ILE A 97 10.48 -5.46 -23.65
N SER A 98 10.12 -5.99 -24.80
CA SER A 98 9.18 -5.35 -25.74
C SER A 98 7.72 -5.69 -25.42
N SER A 99 7.46 -6.84 -24.80
CA SER A 99 6.16 -7.30 -24.36
C SER A 99 6.26 -8.03 -23.02
N LEU A 100 5.21 -7.89 -22.20
CA LEU A 100 5.07 -8.62 -20.95
C LEU A 100 4.59 -10.06 -21.12
N ARG A 101 4.13 -10.46 -22.33
CA ARG A 101 3.63 -11.81 -22.59
C ARG A 101 4.68 -12.87 -22.26
N GLY A 102 4.29 -13.83 -21.42
CA GLY A 102 5.14 -14.94 -20.99
C GLY A 102 6.25 -14.55 -20.01
N LYS A 103 6.28 -13.29 -19.51
CA LYS A 103 7.35 -12.81 -18.63
C LYS A 103 7.12 -13.21 -17.18
N ARG A 104 8.24 -13.45 -16.49
CA ARG A 104 8.32 -13.69 -15.05
C ARG A 104 8.56 -12.34 -14.38
N LEU A 105 7.60 -11.88 -13.60
CA LEU A 105 7.65 -10.59 -12.93
C LEU A 105 7.65 -10.79 -11.41
N ALA A 106 8.50 -10.08 -10.70
CA ALA A 106 8.43 -9.99 -9.25
C ALA A 106 7.52 -8.82 -8.86
N GLY A 107 6.74 -9.00 -7.79
CA GLY A 107 5.84 -7.99 -7.25
C GLY A 107 5.36 -8.40 -5.87
N MET A 108 4.35 -7.70 -5.38
CA MET A 108 3.67 -7.99 -4.11
C MET A 108 2.19 -8.32 -4.39
N PRO A 109 1.87 -9.61 -4.67
CA PRO A 109 0.50 -10.02 -4.99
C PRO A 109 -0.52 -9.57 -3.93
N GLY A 110 -1.69 -9.12 -4.39
CA GLY A 110 -2.74 -8.59 -3.51
C GLY A 110 -2.50 -7.15 -3.06
N SER A 111 -1.47 -6.47 -3.56
CA SER A 111 -1.19 -5.06 -3.26
C SER A 111 -1.48 -4.14 -4.45
N PHE A 112 -1.18 -2.84 -4.29
CA PHE A 112 -1.29 -1.87 -5.38
C PHE A 112 -0.42 -2.20 -6.61
N THR A 113 0.60 -3.08 -6.46
CA THR A 113 1.39 -3.55 -7.60
C THR A 113 0.57 -4.38 -8.57
N ASP A 114 -0.50 -5.04 -8.11
CA ASP A 114 -1.44 -5.74 -8.99
C ASP A 114 -2.20 -4.76 -9.88
N HIS A 115 -2.65 -3.62 -9.34
CA HIS A 115 -3.30 -2.59 -10.14
C HIS A 115 -2.32 -1.94 -11.12
N PHE A 116 -1.10 -1.63 -10.67
CA PHE A 116 -0.05 -1.14 -11.56
C PHE A 116 0.22 -2.12 -12.71
N LEU A 117 0.37 -3.41 -12.41
CA LEU A 117 0.53 -4.45 -13.42
C LEU A 117 -0.70 -4.59 -14.32
N ALA A 118 -1.92 -4.49 -13.76
CA ALA A 118 -3.15 -4.53 -14.54
C ALA A 118 -3.17 -3.47 -15.65
N ARG A 119 -2.77 -2.23 -15.34
CA ARG A 119 -2.68 -1.15 -16.32
C ARG A 119 -1.63 -1.43 -17.40
N LEU A 120 -0.46 -1.95 -17.01
CA LEU A 120 0.59 -2.33 -17.97
C LEU A 120 0.13 -3.45 -18.91
N LEU A 121 -0.62 -4.43 -18.39
CA LEU A 121 -1.20 -5.52 -19.19
C LEU A 121 -2.29 -5.03 -20.14
N GLN A 122 -3.19 -4.14 -19.68
CA GLN A 122 -4.24 -3.55 -20.51
C GLN A 122 -3.66 -2.83 -21.74
N LYS A 123 -2.60 -2.05 -21.57
CA LYS A 123 -1.92 -1.35 -22.68
C LYS A 123 -1.38 -2.29 -23.77
N GLN A 124 -1.15 -3.55 -23.43
CA GLN A 124 -0.64 -4.57 -24.33
C GLN A 124 -1.71 -5.62 -24.75
N ASN A 125 -2.98 -5.40 -24.39
CA ASN A 125 -4.07 -6.36 -24.58
C ASN A 125 -3.77 -7.75 -23.99
N LEU A 126 -3.17 -7.77 -22.80
CA LEU A 126 -2.81 -8.97 -22.06
C LEU A 126 -3.72 -9.15 -20.84
N ARG A 127 -3.79 -10.39 -20.37
CA ARG A 127 -4.48 -10.78 -19.14
C ARG A 127 -3.47 -11.17 -18.06
N ARG A 128 -3.96 -11.28 -16.82
CA ARG A 128 -3.16 -11.73 -15.67
C ARG A 128 -2.50 -13.10 -15.92
N THR A 129 -3.16 -13.98 -16.66
CA THR A 129 -2.66 -15.31 -17.02
C THR A 129 -1.55 -15.30 -18.07
N ASP A 130 -1.33 -14.18 -18.76
CA ASP A 130 -0.26 -14.04 -19.76
C ASP A 130 1.12 -13.79 -19.14
N VAL A 131 1.21 -13.62 -17.82
CA VAL A 131 2.46 -13.41 -17.07
C VAL A 131 2.55 -14.32 -15.86
N THR A 132 3.77 -14.64 -15.42
CA THR A 132 4.03 -15.27 -14.13
C THR A 132 4.39 -14.19 -13.12
N LEU A 133 3.57 -14.00 -12.10
CA LEU A 133 3.84 -13.05 -11.00
C LEU A 133 4.36 -13.83 -9.79
N LEU A 134 5.55 -13.47 -9.34
CA LEU A 134 6.26 -14.06 -8.20
C LEU A 134 6.18 -13.09 -7.02
N ASP A 135 5.89 -13.63 -5.83
CA ASP A 135 5.95 -12.86 -4.58
C ASP A 135 7.39 -12.74 -4.12
N LEU A 136 8.11 -11.78 -4.70
CA LEU A 136 9.50 -11.47 -4.38
C LEU A 136 9.67 -9.97 -4.22
N GLN A 137 10.37 -9.57 -3.16
CA GLN A 137 10.63 -8.18 -2.83
C GLN A 137 12.07 -7.98 -2.35
N GLY A 138 12.48 -6.73 -2.26
CA GLY A 138 13.73 -6.36 -1.60
C GLY A 138 14.98 -6.96 -2.26
N GLN A 139 15.89 -7.47 -1.42
CA GLN A 139 17.16 -8.03 -1.87
C GLN A 139 16.98 -9.27 -2.75
N ASP A 140 15.98 -10.10 -2.46
CA ASP A 140 15.75 -11.35 -3.21
C ASP A 140 15.28 -11.04 -4.64
N ALA A 141 14.35 -10.08 -4.81
CA ALA A 141 13.91 -9.63 -6.13
C ALA A 141 15.04 -8.97 -6.92
N MET A 142 15.87 -8.17 -6.26
CA MET A 142 17.03 -7.53 -6.89
C MET A 142 18.05 -8.58 -7.37
N THR A 143 18.29 -9.60 -6.57
CA THR A 143 19.20 -10.72 -6.92
C THR A 143 18.63 -11.52 -8.08
N ALA A 144 17.35 -11.88 -8.03
CA ALA A 144 16.65 -12.63 -9.08
C ALA A 144 16.66 -11.86 -10.43
N LEU A 145 16.45 -10.52 -10.39
CA LEU A 145 16.52 -9.69 -11.59
C LEU A 145 17.91 -9.71 -12.21
N ARG A 146 18.96 -9.55 -11.40
CA ARG A 146 20.36 -9.55 -11.89
C ARG A 146 20.81 -10.90 -12.44
N ASN A 147 20.32 -11.99 -11.86
CA ASN A 147 20.63 -13.35 -12.33
C ASN A 147 19.83 -13.75 -13.58
N GLY A 148 18.78 -12.98 -13.95
CA GLY A 148 17.86 -13.35 -15.02
C GLY A 148 16.83 -14.42 -14.62
N ASP A 149 16.64 -14.65 -13.32
CA ASP A 149 15.61 -15.56 -12.78
C ASP A 149 14.22 -14.96 -12.96
N ILE A 150 14.13 -13.64 -13.06
CA ILE A 150 12.94 -12.86 -13.42
C ILE A 150 13.27 -11.90 -14.56
N ASP A 151 12.26 -11.54 -15.35
CA ASP A 151 12.38 -10.63 -16.48
C ASP A 151 12.12 -9.17 -16.10
N GLY A 152 11.36 -8.94 -15.01
CA GLY A 152 11.06 -7.61 -14.50
C GLY A 152 10.65 -7.63 -13.03
N TRP A 153 10.76 -6.46 -12.40
CA TRP A 153 10.43 -6.28 -10.99
C TRP A 153 9.63 -5.00 -10.75
N LEU A 154 8.47 -5.11 -10.13
CA LEU A 154 7.67 -3.99 -9.64
C LEU A 154 8.27 -3.53 -8.29
N ALA A 155 9.36 -2.78 -8.41
CA ALA A 155 10.18 -2.37 -7.27
C ALA A 155 9.57 -1.20 -6.53
N ILE A 156 9.59 -1.24 -5.18
CA ILE A 156 9.05 -0.23 -4.29
C ILE A 156 10.19 0.36 -3.47
N ASP A 157 10.15 1.68 -3.19
CA ASP A 157 11.14 2.32 -2.31
C ASP A 157 11.15 1.71 -0.89
N PRO A 158 12.36 1.65 -0.30
CA PRO A 158 13.64 2.20 -0.74
C PRO A 158 14.41 1.33 -1.75
N TRP A 159 13.92 0.14 -2.05
CA TRP A 159 14.58 -0.80 -2.95
C TRP A 159 14.60 -0.32 -4.40
N LEU A 160 13.57 0.40 -4.85
CA LEU A 160 13.56 1.04 -6.17
C LEU A 160 14.77 2.00 -6.32
N THR A 161 14.93 2.92 -5.38
CA THR A 161 16.05 3.87 -5.39
C THR A 161 17.40 3.15 -5.36
N ARG A 162 17.54 2.09 -4.55
CA ARG A 162 18.77 1.29 -4.48
C ARG A 162 19.05 0.54 -5.78
N ALA A 163 18.03 -0.08 -6.38
CA ALA A 163 18.18 -0.84 -7.63
C ALA A 163 18.58 0.07 -8.81
N LEU A 164 18.06 1.27 -8.88
CA LEU A 164 18.40 2.24 -9.94
C LEU A 164 19.86 2.76 -9.88
N GLN A 165 20.59 2.49 -8.82
CA GLN A 165 22.03 2.77 -8.75
C GLN A 165 22.87 1.70 -9.49
N ILE A 166 22.27 0.57 -9.86
CA ILE A 166 22.94 -0.50 -10.60
C ILE A 166 22.92 -0.14 -12.08
N LYS A 167 24.09 -0.09 -12.70
CA LYS A 167 24.32 0.45 -14.05
C LYS A 167 23.40 -0.12 -15.15
N ASP A 168 23.05 -1.42 -15.06
CA ASP A 168 22.24 -2.12 -16.08
C ASP A 168 20.74 -2.17 -15.73
N VAL A 169 20.32 -1.64 -14.57
CA VAL A 169 18.92 -1.60 -14.16
C VAL A 169 18.26 -0.32 -14.62
N VAL A 170 17.12 -0.44 -15.30
CA VAL A 170 16.37 0.69 -15.84
C VAL A 170 14.89 0.60 -15.49
N ALA A 171 14.27 1.75 -15.22
CA ALA A 171 12.82 1.87 -15.09
C ALA A 171 12.17 1.95 -16.48
N ARG A 172 11.15 1.13 -16.71
CA ARG A 172 10.36 1.10 -17.96
C ARG A 172 9.06 1.88 -17.86
N SER A 173 8.47 1.92 -16.67
CA SER A 173 7.28 2.68 -16.35
C SER A 173 7.29 2.99 -14.87
N THR A 174 6.79 4.15 -14.47
CA THR A 174 6.59 4.49 -13.05
C THR A 174 5.13 4.29 -12.66
N VAL A 175 4.88 4.09 -11.39
CA VAL A 175 3.52 3.90 -10.88
C VAL A 175 2.62 5.11 -11.18
N GLY A 176 3.17 6.33 -11.13
CA GLY A 176 2.42 7.56 -11.38
C GLY A 176 2.01 7.75 -12.85
N ASP A 177 2.68 7.09 -13.80
CA ASP A 177 2.30 7.10 -15.22
C ASP A 177 1.06 6.24 -15.49
N GLU A 178 0.73 5.32 -14.56
CA GLU A 178 -0.27 4.29 -14.77
C GLU A 178 -1.46 4.39 -13.84
N ILE A 179 -1.24 4.70 -12.58
CA ILE A 179 -2.27 4.69 -11.54
C ILE A 179 -2.11 5.83 -10.52
N ILE A 180 -3.21 6.16 -9.85
CA ILE A 180 -3.19 7.00 -8.65
C ILE A 180 -2.89 6.09 -7.45
N ASN A 181 -1.62 6.05 -7.01
CA ASN A 181 -1.20 5.21 -5.90
C ASN A 181 -1.29 5.95 -4.56
N ARG A 182 -2.13 5.45 -3.63
CA ARG A 182 -2.34 6.02 -2.28
C ARG A 182 -2.20 4.96 -1.19
N SER A 183 -1.86 5.37 0.03
CA SER A 183 -2.24 4.61 1.22
C SER A 183 -3.69 4.89 1.56
N LEU A 184 -4.42 3.86 1.89
CA LEU A 184 -5.81 3.92 2.33
C LEU A 184 -5.91 3.44 3.77
N PHE A 185 -6.73 4.12 4.56
CA PHE A 185 -7.07 3.75 5.93
C PHE A 185 -8.55 3.37 5.94
N TRP A 186 -8.85 2.15 6.38
CA TRP A 186 -10.18 1.58 6.21
C TRP A 186 -10.53 0.60 7.32
N THR A 187 -11.83 0.29 7.40
CA THR A 187 -12.44 -0.55 8.43
C THR A 187 -13.68 -1.24 7.90
N ARG A 188 -14.37 -2.02 8.73
CA ARG A 188 -15.72 -2.50 8.48
C ARG A 188 -16.74 -1.36 8.59
N ALA A 189 -17.73 -1.32 7.69
CA ALA A 189 -18.77 -0.30 7.73
C ALA A 189 -19.53 -0.31 9.08
N ALA A 190 -19.88 -1.50 9.58
CA ALA A 190 -20.55 -1.65 10.86
C ALA A 190 -19.74 -1.10 12.04
N TRP A 191 -18.40 -1.21 12.00
CA TRP A 191 -17.55 -0.66 13.06
C TRP A 191 -17.52 0.88 13.00
N GLN A 192 -17.41 1.46 11.81
CA GLN A 192 -17.45 2.93 11.63
C GLN A 192 -18.80 3.50 12.11
N GLN A 193 -19.91 2.86 11.75
CA GLN A 193 -21.25 3.28 12.16
C GLN A 193 -21.41 3.24 13.69
N ARG A 194 -20.86 2.20 14.32
CA ARG A 194 -20.94 2.04 15.78
C ARG A 194 -20.02 2.98 16.55
N TYR A 195 -18.88 3.34 15.97
CA TYR A 195 -17.83 4.12 16.63
C TYR A 195 -17.33 5.31 15.80
N PRO A 196 -18.22 6.19 15.31
CA PRO A 196 -17.83 7.28 14.40
C PRO A 196 -16.84 8.25 15.00
N GLU A 197 -16.94 8.52 16.32
CA GLU A 197 -16.00 9.42 17.01
C GLU A 197 -14.58 8.83 17.09
N VAL A 198 -14.49 7.51 17.28
CA VAL A 198 -13.20 6.81 17.29
C VAL A 198 -12.57 6.82 15.92
N ALA A 199 -13.36 6.55 14.87
CA ALA A 199 -12.89 6.62 13.49
C ALA A 199 -12.34 8.02 13.15
N ALA A 200 -13.07 9.08 13.50
CA ALA A 200 -12.64 10.46 13.30
C ALA A 200 -11.38 10.78 14.11
N TRP A 201 -11.28 10.28 15.34
CA TRP A 201 -10.08 10.46 16.17
C TRP A 201 -8.86 9.76 15.58
N VAL A 202 -8.99 8.53 15.08
CA VAL A 202 -7.90 7.81 14.40
C VAL A 202 -7.40 8.60 13.19
N VAL A 203 -8.30 9.09 12.35
CA VAL A 203 -7.95 9.94 11.19
C VAL A 203 -7.21 11.21 11.64
N LYS A 204 -7.64 11.85 12.73
CA LYS A 204 -6.94 13.00 13.31
C LYS A 204 -5.52 12.63 13.75
N GLN A 205 -5.33 11.49 14.43
CA GLN A 205 -4.00 11.05 14.86
C GLN A 205 -3.07 10.77 13.66
N LEU A 206 -3.57 10.16 12.60
CA LEU A 206 -2.83 9.95 11.35
C LEU A 206 -2.40 11.28 10.73
N ARG A 207 -3.28 12.27 10.67
CA ARG A 207 -2.96 13.62 10.15
C ARG A 207 -1.85 14.29 10.96
N VAL A 208 -1.95 14.26 12.29
CA VAL A 208 -0.93 14.82 13.18
C VAL A 208 0.40 14.09 13.03
N ASN A 209 0.35 12.77 12.86
CA ASN A 209 1.55 11.96 12.64
C ASN A 209 2.23 12.27 11.31
N ASP A 210 1.48 12.37 10.22
CA ASP A 210 2.06 12.69 8.92
C ASP A 210 2.67 14.10 8.88
N ALA A 211 2.02 15.09 9.52
CA ALA A 211 2.60 16.42 9.70
C ALA A 211 3.90 16.38 10.51
N TRP A 212 3.97 15.52 11.55
CA TRP A 212 5.21 15.33 12.30
C TRP A 212 6.30 14.69 11.45
N ILE A 213 5.99 13.69 10.62
CA ILE A 213 6.96 13.05 9.72
C ILE A 213 7.58 14.07 8.75
N GLU A 214 6.73 14.94 8.19
CA GLU A 214 7.17 16.01 7.26
C GLU A 214 8.11 17.01 7.95
N GLN A 215 7.82 17.36 9.20
CA GLN A 215 8.63 18.29 10.00
C GLN A 215 9.89 17.65 10.59
N HIS A 216 9.91 16.33 10.80
CA HIS A 216 10.98 15.58 11.46
C HIS A 216 11.46 14.37 10.62
N PRO A 217 11.82 14.57 9.33
CA PRO A 217 12.10 13.48 8.42
C PRO A 217 13.30 12.61 8.85
N VAL A 218 14.29 13.21 9.52
CA VAL A 218 15.47 12.48 10.04
C VAL A 218 15.06 11.53 11.16
N ALA A 219 14.25 12.00 12.12
CA ALA A 219 13.78 11.15 13.22
C ALA A 219 12.86 10.03 12.71
N ALA A 220 12.01 10.32 11.73
CA ALA A 220 11.18 9.31 11.09
C ALA A 220 12.01 8.25 10.33
N ALA A 221 13.06 8.67 9.63
CA ALA A 221 14.00 7.76 8.95
C ALA A 221 14.73 6.85 9.94
N GLN A 222 15.14 7.40 11.10
CA GLN A 222 15.78 6.61 12.16
C GLN A 222 14.84 5.53 12.72
N ILE A 223 13.56 5.86 12.96
CA ILE A 223 12.55 4.87 13.38
C ILE A 223 12.44 3.72 12.37
N LEU A 224 12.43 4.02 11.07
CA LEU A 224 12.35 2.98 10.03
C LEU A 224 13.60 2.11 9.99
N ALA A 225 14.78 2.70 10.10
CA ALA A 225 16.03 1.94 10.14
C ALA A 225 16.11 1.03 11.37
N ASP A 226 15.72 1.53 12.54
CA ASP A 226 15.84 0.78 13.79
C ASP A 226 14.77 -0.32 13.94
N LYS A 227 13.55 -0.08 13.42
CA LYS A 227 12.38 -0.90 13.73
C LYS A 227 11.82 -1.67 12.55
N LEU A 228 12.07 -1.21 11.31
CA LEU A 228 11.49 -1.84 10.12
C LEU A 228 12.50 -2.72 9.40
N ASN A 229 13.62 -2.17 8.97
CA ASN A 229 14.65 -2.92 8.25
C ASN A 229 16.03 -2.32 8.49
N PRO A 230 16.85 -2.93 9.36
CA PRO A 230 18.20 -2.46 9.67
C PRO A 230 19.20 -2.61 8.50
N ALA A 231 18.86 -3.38 7.45
CA ALA A 231 19.68 -3.46 6.24
C ALA A 231 19.54 -2.23 5.33
N ILE A 232 18.57 -1.36 5.58
CA ILE A 232 18.37 -0.07 4.91
C ILE A 232 18.85 1.03 5.84
N LEU A 233 19.86 1.78 5.40
CA LEU A 233 20.46 2.83 6.21
C LEU A 233 19.49 4.01 6.45
N PRO A 234 19.66 4.77 7.55
CA PRO A 234 18.82 5.95 7.83
C PRO A 234 18.78 6.95 6.68
N ASP A 235 19.89 7.17 5.98
CA ASP A 235 19.95 8.09 4.84
C ASP A 235 19.16 7.61 3.62
N GLU A 236 19.03 6.31 3.42
CA GLU A 236 18.18 5.74 2.36
C GLU A 236 16.69 5.91 2.71
N TRP A 237 16.34 5.66 3.98
CA TRP A 237 15.00 5.95 4.48
C TRP A 237 14.67 7.44 4.42
N LEU A 238 15.65 8.31 4.71
CA LEU A 238 15.47 9.76 4.60
C LEU A 238 15.15 10.19 3.16
N LYS A 239 15.81 9.61 2.16
CA LYS A 239 15.48 9.83 0.74
C LYS A 239 14.05 9.40 0.44
N THR A 240 13.64 8.20 0.90
CA THR A 240 12.28 7.69 0.74
C THR A 240 11.24 8.62 1.38
N ILE A 241 11.50 9.12 2.61
CA ILE A 241 10.59 10.02 3.31
C ILE A 241 10.47 11.36 2.59
N ARG A 242 11.59 11.95 2.15
CA ARG A 242 11.60 13.23 1.44
C ARG A 242 11.06 13.15 0.01
N GLY A 243 11.15 11.98 -0.61
CA GLY A 243 10.69 11.72 -1.97
C GLY A 243 9.19 11.51 -2.10
N ARG A 244 8.43 11.49 -1.01
CA ARG A 244 6.98 11.26 -1.03
C ARG A 244 6.21 12.38 -0.34
N PRO A 245 5.01 12.72 -0.84
CA PRO A 245 4.15 13.66 -0.14
C PRO A 245 3.56 13.01 1.12
N TRP A 246 3.40 13.83 2.16
CA TRP A 246 2.77 13.46 3.43
C TRP A 246 1.45 14.20 3.61
N GLY A 247 0.66 13.74 4.54
CA GLY A 247 -0.66 14.28 4.86
C GLY A 247 -1.76 13.24 4.66
N ILE A 248 -2.77 13.34 5.47
CA ILE A 248 -3.93 12.44 5.43
C ILE A 248 -5.17 13.28 5.25
N THR A 249 -6.01 12.91 4.30
CA THR A 249 -7.33 13.53 4.07
C THR A 249 -8.43 12.52 4.35
N PRO A 250 -9.55 12.93 4.95
CA PRO A 250 -10.73 12.07 5.08
C PRO A 250 -11.17 11.52 3.73
N ALA A 251 -11.80 10.35 3.73
CA ALA A 251 -12.34 9.75 2.54
C ALA A 251 -13.40 10.67 1.88
N SER A 252 -13.39 10.70 0.56
CA SER A 252 -14.26 11.57 -0.27
C SER A 252 -14.92 10.77 -1.40
N ASP A 253 -15.90 11.34 -2.05
CA ASP A 253 -16.52 10.75 -3.24
C ASP A 253 -15.50 10.56 -4.38
N ALA A 254 -14.56 11.49 -4.51
CA ALA A 254 -13.48 11.35 -5.47
C ALA A 254 -12.61 10.10 -5.19
N LEU A 255 -12.29 9.83 -3.92
CA LEU A 255 -11.56 8.61 -3.55
C LEU A 255 -12.36 7.36 -3.89
N LEU A 256 -13.68 7.36 -3.68
CA LEU A 256 -14.51 6.20 -4.04
C LEU A 256 -14.56 5.97 -5.55
N ALA A 257 -14.62 7.04 -6.34
CA ALA A 257 -14.55 6.96 -7.80
C ALA A 257 -13.19 6.41 -8.26
N GLU A 258 -12.08 6.85 -7.64
CA GLU A 258 -10.73 6.28 -7.87
C GLU A 258 -10.71 4.77 -7.56
N GLN A 259 -11.29 4.35 -6.44
CA GLN A 259 -11.35 2.93 -6.05
C GLN A 259 -12.22 2.10 -6.99
N GLN A 260 -13.35 2.65 -7.48
CA GLN A 260 -14.17 1.98 -8.49
C GLN A 260 -13.39 1.76 -9.78
N GLN A 261 -12.70 2.79 -10.28
CA GLN A 261 -11.87 2.65 -11.49
C GLN A 261 -10.79 1.58 -11.33
N GLN A 262 -10.17 1.49 -10.14
CA GLN A 262 -9.19 0.45 -9.86
C GLN A 262 -9.80 -0.95 -9.83
N ALA A 263 -11.02 -1.09 -9.27
CA ALA A 263 -11.73 -2.37 -9.29
C ALA A 263 -12.05 -2.80 -10.73
N ASP A 264 -12.48 -1.86 -11.58
CA ASP A 264 -12.77 -2.11 -12.99
C ASP A 264 -11.50 -2.53 -13.77
N ASP A 265 -10.37 -1.88 -13.53
CA ASP A 265 -9.09 -2.22 -14.13
C ASP A 265 -8.61 -3.62 -13.72
N LEU A 266 -8.71 -3.96 -12.43
CA LEU A 266 -8.33 -5.28 -11.90
C LEU A 266 -9.23 -6.39 -12.47
N PHE A 267 -10.53 -6.12 -12.58
CA PHE A 267 -11.50 -7.04 -13.19
C PHE A 267 -11.20 -7.27 -14.68
N ALA A 268 -10.95 -6.20 -15.43
CA ALA A 268 -10.77 -6.26 -16.88
C ALA A 268 -9.65 -7.21 -17.33
N VAL A 269 -8.61 -7.40 -16.51
CA VAL A 269 -7.48 -8.29 -16.80
C VAL A 269 -7.48 -9.58 -16.00
N GLY A 270 -8.43 -9.77 -15.07
CA GLY A 270 -8.63 -11.02 -14.34
C GLY A 270 -7.84 -11.14 -13.04
N PHE A 271 -7.53 -10.03 -12.35
CA PHE A 271 -7.01 -10.07 -10.98
C PHE A 271 -8.11 -10.35 -9.96
N ILE A 272 -9.33 -9.87 -10.19
CA ILE A 272 -10.51 -10.16 -9.37
C ILE A 272 -11.61 -10.78 -10.24
N PRO A 273 -12.36 -11.78 -9.72
CA PRO A 273 -13.30 -12.54 -10.57
C PRO A 273 -14.58 -11.79 -10.94
N PRO A 274 -15.38 -11.21 -10.04
CA PRO A 274 -16.64 -10.53 -10.39
C PRO A 274 -16.44 -9.02 -10.58
N ALA A 275 -17.22 -8.43 -11.48
CA ALA A 275 -17.38 -6.98 -11.53
C ALA A 275 -17.98 -6.48 -10.21
N LEU A 276 -17.33 -5.48 -9.58
CA LEU A 276 -17.66 -4.98 -8.27
C LEU A 276 -18.14 -3.53 -8.35
N SER A 277 -19.33 -3.22 -7.84
CA SER A 277 -19.81 -1.85 -7.67
C SER A 277 -19.55 -1.36 -6.24
N LEU A 278 -18.56 -0.49 -6.07
CA LEU A 278 -18.21 0.08 -4.76
C LEU A 278 -19.16 1.22 -4.34
N ASN A 279 -19.77 1.91 -5.31
CA ASN A 279 -20.63 3.06 -5.07
C ASN A 279 -22.05 2.70 -4.59
N ALA A 280 -22.50 1.46 -4.80
CA ALA A 280 -23.83 1.02 -4.42
C ALA A 280 -24.04 0.85 -2.90
N ARG A 281 -22.97 0.88 -2.09
CA ARG A 281 -23.02 0.55 -0.66
C ARG A 281 -22.99 1.73 0.29
N ARG A 282 -23.14 2.97 -0.22
CA ARG A 282 -23.17 4.20 0.62
C ARG A 282 -24.56 4.62 1.09
N GLN A 283 -25.62 3.96 0.66
CA GLN A 283 -27.01 4.42 0.90
C GLN A 283 -27.75 3.54 1.89
N THR A 284 -27.28 3.42 3.10
CA THR A 284 -28.18 3.12 4.23
C THR A 284 -27.61 3.70 5.52
#